data_ab6acb3e2c9bfd785c9ddc09fc21c5c0
#
_entry.id   ab6acb3e2c9bfd785c9ddc09fc21c5c0
#
_cell.length_a   1.000
_cell.length_b   1.000
_cell.length_c   1.000
_cell.angle_alpha   90.00
_cell.angle_beta   90.00
_cell.angle_gamma   90.00
#
_symmetry.space_group_name_H-M   'P 1'
#
loop_
_entity.id
_entity.type
_entity.pdbx_description
1 polymer ?
#
loop_
_entity_poly.entity_id
_entity_poly.type
_entity_poly.pdbx_seq_one_letter_code
_entity_poly.pdbx_strand_id
1 'polypeptide(L)'
;MDKEKIYIMINHLDEQTGLFSLKVNDELVLMKDKKNPYDDEAIAVYRNDLKCAYVANSVCTVARGTYSAGRLYDKIKEKASCIVRFITQEEAIAEING
;
A
#
# COMPACT_ATOMS: atom_id res chain seq x y z
N MET A 1 7.78 2.50 -25.07
CA MET A 1 8.66 2.84 -23.98
C MET A 1 8.13 2.28 -22.67
N ASP A 2 8.94 1.55 -21.99
CA ASP A 2 8.49 0.86 -20.78
C ASP A 2 8.46 1.82 -19.61
N LYS A 3 7.32 1.88 -18.96
CA LYS A 3 7.22 2.59 -17.70
C LYS A 3 7.75 1.67 -16.61
N GLU A 4 8.52 2.22 -15.70
CA GLU A 4 8.97 1.49 -14.54
C GLU A 4 7.76 1.09 -13.71
N LYS A 5 7.64 -0.19 -13.41
CA LYS A 5 6.58 -0.68 -12.54
C LYS A 5 6.99 -0.49 -11.09
N ILE A 6 6.10 0.07 -10.31
CA ILE A 6 6.34 0.31 -8.89
C ILE A 6 5.46 -0.64 -8.10
N TYR A 7 6.10 -1.45 -7.26
CA TYR A 7 5.41 -2.37 -6.36
C TYR A 7 5.58 -1.90 -4.94
N ILE A 8 4.54 -2.11 -4.15
CA ILE A 8 4.55 -1.78 -2.72
C ILE A 8 4.08 -2.98 -1.95
N MET A 9 4.47 -3.05 -0.67
CA MET A 9 3.97 -4.06 0.24
C MET A 9 2.96 -3.43 1.18
N ILE A 10 1.82 -4.08 1.31
CA ILE A 10 0.75 -3.67 2.21
C ILE A 10 0.76 -4.62 3.39
N ASN A 11 0.94 -4.09 4.59
CA ASN A 11 0.95 -4.90 5.80
C ASN A 11 0.01 -4.31 6.83
N HIS A 12 -0.04 -4.94 8.00
CA HIS A 12 -0.95 -4.55 9.07
C HIS A 12 -2.41 -4.58 8.61
N LEU A 13 -2.79 -5.66 7.94
CA LEU A 13 -4.16 -5.87 7.51
C LEU A 13 -5.05 -5.90 8.74
N ASP A 14 -6.13 -5.10 8.71
CA ASP A 14 -7.03 -4.97 9.84
C ASP A 14 -8.09 -6.05 9.78
N GLU A 15 -8.14 -6.89 10.80
CA GLU A 15 -9.12 -7.97 10.88
C GLU A 15 -10.55 -7.45 10.90
N GLN A 16 -10.75 -6.29 11.48
CA GLN A 16 -12.09 -5.73 11.65
C GLN A 16 -12.69 -5.23 10.35
N THR A 17 -11.86 -4.90 9.37
CA THR A 17 -12.33 -4.39 8.09
C THR A 17 -12.53 -5.49 7.06
N GLY A 18 -12.29 -6.74 7.42
CA GLY A 18 -12.52 -7.86 6.51
C GLY A 18 -11.52 -7.99 5.39
N LEU A 19 -10.30 -7.54 5.61
CA LEU A 19 -9.27 -7.60 4.59
C LEU A 19 -8.78 -8.99 4.26
N PHE A 20 -9.19 -9.98 5.04
CA PHE A 20 -8.96 -11.36 4.66
C PHE A 20 -9.59 -11.71 3.32
N SER A 21 -10.54 -10.90 2.87
CA SER A 21 -11.18 -11.11 1.57
C SER A 21 -10.47 -10.41 0.43
N LEU A 22 -9.31 -9.80 0.70
CA LEU A 22 -8.53 -9.17 -0.35
C LEU A 22 -8.11 -10.22 -1.37
N LYS A 23 -8.25 -9.89 -2.65
CA LYS A 23 -7.96 -10.83 -3.73
C LYS A 23 -7.01 -10.21 -4.73
N VAL A 24 -6.29 -11.07 -5.42
CA VAL A 24 -5.48 -10.64 -6.57
C VAL A 24 -6.39 -9.94 -7.56
N ASN A 25 -5.91 -8.82 -8.09
CA ASN A 25 -6.60 -7.92 -9.01
C ASN A 25 -7.57 -6.95 -8.34
N ASP A 26 -7.70 -6.99 -7.01
CA ASP A 26 -8.48 -5.95 -6.33
C ASP A 26 -7.80 -4.60 -6.49
N GLU A 27 -8.59 -3.57 -6.72
CA GLU A 27 -8.10 -2.21 -6.81
C GLU A 27 -8.25 -1.52 -5.46
N LEU A 28 -7.18 -0.87 -5.03
CA LEU A 28 -7.14 -0.17 -3.75
C LEU A 28 -6.74 1.28 -4.00
N VAL A 29 -7.10 2.14 -3.05
CA VAL A 29 -6.74 3.56 -3.08
C VAL A 29 -5.75 3.83 -1.98
N LEU A 30 -4.68 4.54 -2.33
CA LEU A 30 -3.65 4.98 -1.40
C LEU A 30 -3.83 6.45 -1.12
N MET A 31 -3.74 6.85 0.14
CA MET A 31 -3.82 8.25 0.54
C MET A 31 -2.74 8.57 1.55
N LYS A 32 -2.05 9.69 1.34
CA LYS A 32 -1.08 10.19 2.31
C LYS A 32 -1.80 10.51 3.61
N ASP A 33 -1.31 9.97 4.71
CA ASP A 33 -1.89 10.19 6.04
C ASP A 33 -1.09 11.28 6.75
N LYS A 34 -1.36 12.52 6.41
CA LYS A 34 -0.59 13.67 6.88
C LYS A 34 -0.75 13.94 8.37
N LYS A 35 -1.77 13.36 8.98
CA LYS A 35 -2.04 13.57 10.41
C LYS A 35 -1.55 12.42 11.27
N ASN A 36 -0.81 11.49 10.69
CA ASN A 36 -0.31 10.36 11.46
C ASN A 36 0.73 10.85 12.46
N PRO A 37 0.52 10.61 13.77
CA PRO A 37 1.44 11.12 14.79
C PRO A 37 2.75 10.35 14.89
N TYR A 38 2.83 9.18 14.26
CA TYR A 38 3.99 8.30 14.39
C TYR A 38 4.87 8.27 13.15
N ASP A 39 4.36 8.69 12.00
CA ASP A 39 5.09 8.58 10.75
C ASP A 39 4.66 9.68 9.79
N ASP A 40 5.58 10.58 9.49
CA ASP A 40 5.33 11.69 8.57
C ASP A 40 5.11 11.24 7.14
N GLU A 41 5.52 10.02 6.82
CA GLU A 41 5.45 9.48 5.47
C GLU A 41 4.43 8.36 5.37
N ALA A 42 3.50 8.28 6.31
CA ALA A 42 2.50 7.23 6.31
C ALA A 42 1.57 7.35 5.10
N ILE A 43 1.32 6.22 4.48
CA ILE A 43 0.36 6.11 3.37
C ILE A 43 -0.67 5.08 3.76
N ALA A 44 -1.92 5.52 3.89
CA ALA A 44 -3.02 4.64 4.25
C ALA A 44 -3.57 3.96 3.01
N VAL A 45 -4.06 2.76 3.18
CA VAL A 45 -4.67 1.96 2.11
C VAL A 45 -6.16 1.85 2.39
N TYR A 46 -6.96 2.15 1.37
CA TYR A 46 -8.41 2.11 1.45
C TYR A 46 -8.97 1.10 0.47
N ARG A 47 -9.98 0.38 0.91
CA ARG A 47 -10.80 -0.47 0.06
C ARG A 47 -12.25 -0.04 0.25
N ASN A 48 -12.88 0.38 -0.86
CA ASN A 48 -14.28 0.84 -0.81
C ASN A 48 -14.53 1.89 0.28
N ASP A 49 -13.64 2.87 0.35
CA ASP A 49 -13.71 4.00 1.30
C ASP A 49 -13.45 3.63 2.76
N LEU A 50 -13.06 2.39 3.04
CA LEU A 50 -12.67 1.97 4.38
C LEU A 50 -11.15 1.85 4.46
N LYS A 51 -10.57 2.56 5.42
CA LYS A 51 -9.14 2.41 5.70
C LYS A 51 -8.90 1.02 6.27
N CYS A 52 -7.98 0.31 5.69
CA CYS A 52 -7.81 -1.08 5.98
C CYS A 52 -6.38 -1.48 6.30
N ALA A 53 -5.41 -0.69 5.88
CA ALA A 53 -4.01 -1.05 6.07
C ALA A 53 -3.12 0.16 5.85
N TYR A 54 -1.81 -0.06 5.91
CA TYR A 54 -0.80 0.94 5.56
C TYR A 54 0.23 0.30 4.63
N VAL A 55 0.86 1.15 3.81
CA VAL A 55 2.00 0.73 3.01
C VAL A 55 3.20 0.52 3.95
N ALA A 56 3.91 -0.58 3.78
CA ALA A 56 5.07 -0.89 4.62
C ALA A 56 6.15 0.16 4.43
N ASN A 57 6.74 0.62 5.53
CA ASN A 57 7.78 1.65 5.52
C ASN A 57 9.05 1.24 6.25
N SER A 58 9.00 0.24 7.12
CA SER A 58 10.18 -0.24 7.83
C SER A 58 11.05 -1.09 6.93
N VAL A 59 12.37 -0.91 7.01
CA VAL A 59 13.31 -1.74 6.25
C VAL A 59 13.18 -3.21 6.61
N CYS A 60 12.61 -3.51 7.77
CA CYS A 60 12.39 -4.89 8.20
C CYS A 60 11.14 -5.50 7.59
N THR A 61 10.24 -4.69 7.06
CA THR A 61 8.95 -5.14 6.54
C THR A 61 8.78 -4.96 5.04
N VAL A 62 9.65 -4.16 4.43
CA VAL A 62 9.57 -3.90 2.99
C VAL A 62 10.27 -5.02 2.24
N ALA A 63 9.53 -5.74 1.40
CA ALA A 63 10.09 -6.82 0.61
C ALA A 63 11.06 -6.25 -0.42
N ARG A 64 12.10 -7.04 -0.72
CA ARG A 64 13.07 -6.66 -1.74
C ARG A 64 12.37 -6.44 -3.07
N GLY A 65 12.67 -5.32 -3.70
CA GLY A 65 12.05 -4.98 -4.97
C GLY A 65 10.78 -4.15 -4.85
N THR A 66 10.31 -3.91 -3.61
CA THR A 66 9.17 -3.02 -3.39
C THR A 66 9.66 -1.67 -2.88
N TYR A 67 8.80 -0.67 -3.04
CA TYR A 67 9.06 0.68 -2.51
C TYR A 67 8.50 0.78 -1.10
N SER A 68 9.27 1.35 -0.19
CA SER A 68 8.76 1.74 1.12
C SER A 68 7.76 2.89 0.97
N ALA A 69 6.94 3.10 1.99
CA ALA A 69 6.03 4.23 2.01
C ALA A 69 6.79 5.55 1.82
N GLY A 70 7.94 5.70 2.47
CA GLY A 70 8.75 6.91 2.34
C GLY A 70 9.20 7.17 0.91
N ARG A 71 9.62 6.14 0.21
CA ARG A 71 10.02 6.29 -1.20
C ARG A 71 8.82 6.60 -2.09
N LEU A 72 7.71 5.94 -1.84
CA LEU A 72 6.50 6.16 -2.61
C LEU A 72 5.91 7.54 -2.35
N TYR A 73 6.02 8.02 -1.12
CA TYR A 73 5.46 9.30 -0.69
C TYR A 73 5.88 10.44 -1.62
N ASP A 74 7.14 10.43 -2.06
CA ASP A 74 7.68 11.46 -2.92
C ASP A 74 7.27 11.30 -4.39
N LYS A 75 6.73 10.15 -4.75
CA LYS A 75 6.40 9.84 -6.14
C LYS A 75 4.93 9.98 -6.47
N ILE A 76 4.07 10.04 -5.47
CA ILE A 76 2.62 10.17 -5.68
C ILE A 76 2.16 11.52 -5.15
N LYS A 77 0.99 11.94 -5.62
CA LYS A 77 0.31 13.12 -5.08
C LYS A 77 -0.45 12.70 -3.83
N GLU A 78 -1.53 13.38 -3.50
CA GLU A 78 -2.32 13.06 -2.31
C GLU A 78 -2.90 11.66 -2.36
N LYS A 79 -3.25 11.19 -3.55
CA LYS A 79 -3.86 9.90 -3.77
C LYS A 79 -3.18 9.17 -4.91
N ALA A 80 -3.25 7.85 -4.85
CA ALA A 80 -2.89 6.99 -5.98
C ALA A 80 -3.74 5.73 -5.90
N SER A 81 -3.80 4.97 -6.97
CA SER A 81 -4.46 3.67 -6.93
C SER A 81 -3.45 2.57 -7.19
N CYS A 82 -3.79 1.37 -6.79
CA CYS A 82 -2.95 0.22 -7.01
C CYS A 82 -3.81 -1.03 -7.20
N ILE A 83 -3.18 -2.07 -7.75
CA ILE A 83 -3.84 -3.33 -8.00
C ILE A 83 -3.06 -4.42 -7.27
N VAL A 84 -3.77 -5.24 -6.49
CA VAL A 84 -3.16 -6.34 -5.77
C VAL A 84 -2.65 -7.39 -6.75
N ARG A 85 -1.38 -7.77 -6.60
CA ARG A 85 -0.76 -8.77 -7.47
C ARG A 85 -0.42 -10.07 -6.75
N PHE A 86 -0.06 -9.99 -5.47
CA PHE A 86 0.29 -11.17 -4.68
C PHE A 86 -0.27 -11.03 -3.29
N ILE A 87 -0.66 -12.13 -2.69
CA ILE A 87 -1.19 -12.15 -1.32
C ILE A 87 -0.49 -13.25 -0.54
N THR A 88 -0.02 -12.90 0.67
CA THR A 88 0.48 -13.85 1.65
C THR A 88 -0.49 -13.88 2.83
N GLN A 89 -0.12 -14.56 3.91
CA GLN A 89 -1.01 -14.65 5.07
C GLN A 89 -1.36 -13.30 5.71
N GLU A 90 -0.39 -12.41 5.78
CA GLU A 90 -0.56 -11.15 6.52
C GLU A 90 -0.29 -9.92 5.67
N GLU A 91 0.09 -10.12 4.42
CA GLU A 91 0.58 -9.04 3.59
C GLU A 91 0.08 -9.18 2.17
N ALA A 92 0.14 -8.11 1.43
CA ALA A 92 -0.15 -8.13 0.00
C ALA A 92 0.88 -7.28 -0.71
N ILE A 93 1.18 -7.62 -1.95
CA ILE A 93 2.03 -6.81 -2.81
C ILE A 93 1.15 -6.27 -3.92
N ALA A 94 1.20 -4.97 -4.12
CA ALA A 94 0.38 -4.29 -5.10
C ALA A 94 1.24 -3.49 -6.05
N GLU A 95 0.75 -3.34 -7.27
CA GLU A 95 1.39 -2.56 -8.32
C GLU A 95 0.68 -1.22 -8.43
N ILE A 96 1.46 -0.14 -8.43
CA ILE A 96 0.91 1.21 -8.55
C ILE A 96 0.39 1.43 -9.97
N ASN A 97 -0.83 1.92 -10.07
CA ASN A 97 -1.41 2.35 -11.35
C ASN A 97 -0.86 3.73 -11.68
N GLY A 98 -0.08 3.77 -12.67
CA GLY A 98 0.58 4.98 -12.97
C GLY A 98 0.23 5.68 -14.19
#